data_70165d0a16da5a74c70187f841365739
#
_entry.id   70165d0a16da5a74c70187f841365739
#
_cell.length_a   1.000
_cell.length_b   1.000
_cell.length_c   1.000
_cell.angle_alpha   90.00
_cell.angle_beta   90.00
_cell.angle_gamma   90.00
#
_symmetry.space_group_name_H-M   'P 1'
#
loop_
_entity.id
_entity.type
_entity.pdbx_description
1 polymer ?
#
loop_
_entity_poly.entity_id
_entity_poly.type
_entity_poly.pdbx_seq_one_letter_code
_entity_poly.pdbx_strand_id
1 'polypeptide(L)'
;MMKKFFVIDWLDKYGGAERVIASLESIFDFDAYYTLVNVMNENDWKKITTQKKPVTTTAIQKLGTSFRYFFPFFHRAIENIHLPDEKALVISSSHAVAKGIKTKSNQLHISYFQARNFKYIWDEQALYFGKLRGVLQPLISYLQKKDYAQAQRPDYIISNSFYVQNWVKEVYHRDSEVIYPPVDLDNFQLEVNANREDYYVTVGRLVPYKRFDIIVEAFNASGKKLIIIGDGVELKKLQKLAKKNIHFTGYLQSEEINQYICRAKGFIHVGIEDFGIAPVEAQACGTPVVAYAVGGAKETVLDGITGKLFDEQNKNSLNLCIAEFEKLTFDPEVIRQHALKFSRENFEQKMKAYVADKLSRFG
;
A
#
# COMPACT_ATOMS: atom_id res chain seq x y z
N MET A 1 -19.93 -27.37 -4.56
CA MET A 1 -19.66 -25.93 -4.36
C MET A 1 -18.26 -25.66 -4.90
N MET A 2 -18.03 -24.57 -5.63
CA MET A 2 -16.71 -24.23 -6.18
C MET A 2 -15.77 -23.86 -5.03
N LYS A 3 -14.56 -24.41 -5.03
CA LYS A 3 -13.53 -24.10 -4.03
C LYS A 3 -12.99 -22.69 -4.21
N LYS A 4 -12.46 -22.12 -3.15
CA LYS A 4 -11.87 -20.78 -3.15
C LYS A 4 -10.50 -20.84 -2.47
N PHE A 5 -9.46 -20.49 -3.21
CA PHE A 5 -8.08 -20.53 -2.74
C PHE A 5 -7.49 -19.12 -2.71
N PHE A 6 -6.81 -18.80 -1.65
CA PHE A 6 -6.15 -17.51 -1.50
C PHE A 6 -4.63 -17.67 -1.53
N VAL A 7 -3.98 -16.97 -2.43
CA VAL A 7 -2.52 -16.98 -2.58
C VAL A 7 -1.96 -15.63 -2.16
N ILE A 8 -0.99 -15.63 -1.26
CA ILE A 8 -0.41 -14.42 -0.67
C ILE A 8 1.11 -14.52 -0.77
N ASP A 9 1.80 -13.41 -0.99
CA ASP A 9 3.27 -13.43 -1.07
C ASP A 9 3.90 -13.99 0.20
N TRP A 10 3.59 -13.42 1.35
CA TRP A 10 3.99 -13.87 2.68
C TRP A 10 3.07 -13.29 3.75
N LEU A 11 3.07 -13.92 4.91
CA LEU A 11 2.34 -13.49 6.10
C LEU A 11 3.36 -13.24 7.23
N ASP A 12 3.64 -11.98 7.58
CA ASP A 12 4.62 -11.65 8.59
C ASP A 12 4.09 -10.77 9.73
N LYS A 13 3.36 -9.71 9.43
CA LYS A 13 2.72 -8.82 10.40
C LYS A 13 1.52 -8.12 9.77
N TYR A 14 0.58 -7.71 10.60
CA TYR A 14 -0.58 -6.97 10.14
C TYR A 14 -0.22 -5.52 9.76
N GLY A 15 -0.63 -5.09 8.58
CA GLY A 15 -0.40 -3.75 8.03
C GLY A 15 -1.40 -3.39 6.93
N GLY A 16 -1.05 -2.45 6.06
CA GLY A 16 -1.95 -2.00 4.99
C GLY A 16 -2.32 -3.09 3.97
N ALA A 17 -1.36 -3.94 3.61
CA ALA A 17 -1.60 -5.05 2.70
C ALA A 17 -2.52 -6.12 3.33
N GLU A 18 -2.36 -6.37 4.62
CA GLU A 18 -3.15 -7.36 5.36
C GLU A 18 -4.59 -6.88 5.58
N ARG A 19 -4.87 -5.57 5.59
CA ARG A 19 -6.24 -5.04 5.55
C ARG A 19 -6.99 -5.47 4.29
N VAL A 20 -6.32 -5.47 3.13
CA VAL A 20 -6.88 -6.00 1.87
C VAL A 20 -7.16 -7.49 2.01
N ILE A 21 -6.20 -8.26 2.57
CA ILE A 21 -6.35 -9.71 2.80
C ILE A 21 -7.56 -9.99 3.71
N ALA A 22 -7.70 -9.25 4.81
CA ALA A 22 -8.81 -9.38 5.73
C ALA A 22 -10.17 -9.05 5.07
N SER A 23 -10.24 -8.01 4.24
CA SER A 23 -11.45 -7.65 3.50
C SER A 23 -11.79 -8.70 2.44
N LEU A 24 -10.79 -9.24 1.72
CA LEU A 24 -11.02 -10.34 0.76
C LEU A 24 -11.50 -11.62 1.46
N GLU A 25 -10.92 -11.95 2.62
CA GLU A 25 -11.37 -13.09 3.43
C GLU A 25 -12.82 -12.92 3.87
N SER A 26 -13.20 -11.74 4.36
CA SER A 26 -14.57 -11.49 4.84
C SER A 26 -15.64 -11.68 3.77
N ILE A 27 -15.31 -11.42 2.50
CA ILE A 27 -16.28 -11.48 1.40
C ILE A 27 -16.29 -12.81 0.64
N PHE A 28 -15.15 -13.53 0.63
CA PHE A 28 -15.03 -14.76 -0.15
C PHE A 28 -15.01 -16.02 0.69
N ASP A 29 -14.61 -15.95 1.95
CA ASP A 29 -14.52 -17.09 2.87
C ASP A 29 -13.72 -18.25 2.24
N PHE A 30 -12.39 -18.07 2.16
CA PHE A 30 -11.52 -19.02 1.44
C PHE A 30 -11.40 -20.37 2.15
N ASP A 31 -11.34 -21.45 1.37
CA ASP A 31 -11.16 -22.81 1.88
C ASP A 31 -9.72 -23.07 2.36
N ALA A 32 -8.71 -22.46 1.70
CA ALA A 32 -7.29 -22.64 2.02
C ALA A 32 -6.44 -21.46 1.58
N TYR A 33 -5.32 -21.29 2.28
CA TYR A 33 -4.30 -20.27 2.02
C TYR A 33 -3.00 -20.90 1.52
N TYR A 34 -2.35 -20.22 0.59
CA TYR A 34 -1.06 -20.59 0.02
C TYR A 34 -0.12 -19.39 0.07
N THR A 35 1.07 -19.58 0.63
CA THR A 35 2.03 -18.47 0.81
C THR A 35 3.46 -18.96 0.77
N LEU A 36 4.42 -18.08 0.48
CA LEU A 36 5.84 -18.43 0.60
C LEU A 36 6.21 -18.81 2.02
N VAL A 37 5.81 -17.95 2.96
CA VAL A 37 6.17 -18.04 4.39
C VAL A 37 5.03 -17.48 5.23
N ASN A 38 4.75 -18.15 6.35
CA ASN A 38 3.88 -17.65 7.40
C ASN A 38 4.66 -17.58 8.72
N VAL A 39 5.03 -16.37 9.13
CA VAL A 39 5.68 -16.06 10.42
C VAL A 39 4.86 -15.06 11.23
N MET A 40 3.61 -14.85 10.83
CA MET A 40 2.68 -13.95 11.50
C MET A 40 2.31 -14.53 12.88
N ASN A 41 2.24 -13.67 13.88
CA ASN A 41 1.76 -14.04 15.20
C ASN A 41 0.24 -14.25 15.23
N GLU A 42 -0.26 -14.98 16.22
CA GLU A 42 -1.70 -15.31 16.32
C GLU A 42 -2.62 -14.08 16.44
N ASN A 43 -2.16 -13.03 17.12
CA ASN A 43 -2.97 -11.82 17.30
C ASN A 43 -3.19 -11.08 15.98
N ASP A 44 -2.16 -11.01 15.14
CA ASP A 44 -2.26 -10.42 13.82
C ASP A 44 -3.05 -11.32 12.86
N TRP A 45 -2.90 -12.65 12.97
CA TRP A 45 -3.69 -13.60 12.18
C TRP A 45 -5.19 -13.49 12.47
N LYS A 46 -5.57 -13.33 13.75
CA LYS A 46 -6.98 -13.15 14.16
C LYS A 46 -7.64 -11.90 13.58
N LYS A 47 -6.86 -10.91 13.17
CA LYS A 47 -7.39 -9.72 12.46
C LYS A 47 -7.75 -10.04 11.00
N ILE A 48 -7.21 -11.11 10.43
CA ILE A 48 -7.51 -11.58 9.08
C ILE A 48 -8.70 -12.55 9.12
N THR A 49 -8.59 -13.58 9.94
CA THR A 49 -9.66 -14.59 10.12
C THR A 49 -9.62 -15.20 11.51
N THR A 50 -10.79 -15.48 12.05
CA THR A 50 -10.94 -16.21 13.32
C THR A 50 -11.09 -17.72 13.10
N GLN A 51 -11.25 -18.14 11.86
CA GLN A 51 -11.41 -19.55 11.52
C GLN A 51 -10.06 -20.25 11.41
N LYS A 52 -10.01 -21.53 11.82
CA LYS A 52 -8.86 -22.40 11.58
C LYS A 52 -8.91 -22.90 10.13
N LYS A 53 -8.10 -22.31 9.28
CA LYS A 53 -7.99 -22.68 7.86
C LYS A 53 -6.61 -23.23 7.53
N PRO A 54 -6.50 -24.18 6.60
CA PRO A 54 -5.20 -24.73 6.20
C PRO A 54 -4.36 -23.65 5.52
N VAL A 55 -3.11 -23.52 5.94
CA VAL A 55 -2.11 -22.63 5.35
C VAL A 55 -0.96 -23.47 4.82
N THR A 56 -0.80 -23.52 3.52
CA THR A 56 0.31 -24.22 2.85
C THR A 56 1.44 -23.23 2.58
N THR A 57 2.64 -23.58 3.05
CA THR A 57 3.85 -22.79 2.85
C THR A 57 4.86 -23.51 1.96
N THR A 58 5.89 -22.80 1.51
CA THR A 58 6.98 -23.38 0.71
C THR A 58 8.16 -23.83 1.57
N ALA A 59 9.19 -24.42 0.94
CA ALA A 59 10.44 -24.77 1.62
C ALA A 59 11.14 -23.55 2.25
N ILE A 60 10.84 -22.33 1.76
CA ILE A 60 11.37 -21.06 2.30
C ILE A 60 10.89 -20.81 3.73
N GLN A 61 9.78 -21.42 4.17
CA GLN A 61 9.29 -21.37 5.55
C GLN A 61 10.38 -21.69 6.58
N LYS A 62 11.30 -22.60 6.26
CA LYS A 62 12.40 -23.00 7.18
C LYS A 62 13.36 -21.85 7.53
N LEU A 63 13.36 -20.77 6.75
CA LEU A 63 14.21 -19.59 6.96
C LEU A 63 13.58 -18.59 7.96
N GLY A 64 12.35 -18.81 8.39
CA GLY A 64 11.64 -17.93 9.32
C GLY A 64 11.66 -16.48 8.85
N THR A 65 11.96 -15.55 9.75
CA THR A 65 12.00 -14.09 9.47
C THR A 65 13.12 -13.67 8.50
N SER A 66 14.13 -14.53 8.26
CA SER A 66 15.24 -14.25 7.34
C SER A 66 14.91 -14.54 5.86
N PHE A 67 13.70 -14.98 5.55
CA PHE A 67 13.28 -15.39 4.20
C PHE A 67 13.58 -14.34 3.12
N ARG A 68 13.52 -13.05 3.43
CA ARG A 68 13.70 -11.95 2.48
C ARG A 68 15.07 -11.95 1.79
N TYR A 69 16.11 -12.48 2.43
CA TYR A 69 17.45 -12.61 1.81
C TYR A 69 17.46 -13.62 0.66
N PHE A 70 16.44 -14.48 0.57
CA PHE A 70 16.30 -15.51 -0.46
C PHE A 70 15.35 -15.11 -1.59
N PHE A 71 15.10 -13.82 -1.78
CA PHE A 71 14.19 -13.30 -2.81
C PHE A 71 14.47 -13.81 -4.23
N PRO A 72 15.71 -14.14 -4.67
CA PRO A 72 15.95 -14.68 -6.00
C PRO A 72 15.25 -16.04 -6.26
N PHE A 73 14.93 -16.77 -5.19
CA PHE A 73 14.28 -18.07 -5.26
C PHE A 73 12.74 -18.01 -5.12
N PHE A 74 12.16 -16.84 -4.84
CA PHE A 74 10.72 -16.69 -4.61
C PHE A 74 9.89 -17.13 -5.81
N HIS A 75 10.33 -16.79 -7.03
CA HIS A 75 9.64 -17.20 -8.25
C HIS A 75 9.50 -18.73 -8.36
N ARG A 76 10.60 -19.45 -8.09
CA ARG A 76 10.58 -20.91 -8.11
C ARG A 76 9.76 -21.49 -6.97
N ALA A 77 9.82 -20.90 -5.81
CA ALA A 77 9.10 -21.38 -4.63
C ALA A 77 7.59 -21.32 -4.82
N ILE A 78 7.05 -20.18 -5.31
CA ILE A 78 5.61 -20.05 -5.57
C ILE A 78 5.14 -21.00 -6.68
N GLU A 79 5.95 -21.22 -7.71
CA GLU A 79 5.66 -22.14 -8.82
C GLU A 79 5.60 -23.61 -8.41
N ASN A 80 6.21 -23.96 -7.29
CA ASN A 80 6.22 -25.33 -6.75
C ASN A 80 5.06 -25.59 -5.78
N ILE A 81 4.23 -24.60 -5.50
CA ILE A 81 2.97 -24.82 -4.79
C ILE A 81 1.99 -25.49 -5.78
N HIS A 82 1.37 -26.57 -5.33
CA HIS A 82 0.37 -27.31 -6.11
C HIS A 82 -1.00 -27.08 -5.49
N LEU A 83 -1.89 -26.48 -6.24
CA LEU A 83 -3.30 -26.37 -5.88
C LEU A 83 -4.01 -27.70 -6.15
N PRO A 84 -5.02 -28.09 -5.34
CA PRO A 84 -5.87 -29.25 -5.61
C PRO A 84 -6.48 -29.19 -7.01
N ASP A 85 -6.72 -30.36 -7.63
CA ASP A 85 -7.33 -30.45 -8.95
C ASP A 85 -8.86 -30.40 -8.86
N GLU A 86 -9.35 -29.24 -8.48
CA GLU A 86 -10.77 -28.98 -8.30
C GLU A 86 -11.16 -27.69 -9.03
N LYS A 87 -12.43 -27.58 -9.45
CA LYS A 87 -12.96 -26.31 -9.96
C LYS A 87 -12.90 -25.25 -8.86
N ALA A 88 -12.16 -24.18 -9.09
CA ALA A 88 -11.89 -23.18 -8.05
C ALA A 88 -11.81 -21.74 -8.57
N LEU A 89 -12.15 -20.82 -7.68
CA LEU A 89 -11.72 -19.43 -7.73
C LEU A 89 -10.38 -19.31 -6.98
N VAL A 90 -9.36 -18.84 -7.66
CA VAL A 90 -8.05 -18.51 -7.08
C VAL A 90 -7.91 -17.00 -7.06
N ILE A 91 -7.84 -16.41 -5.87
CA ILE A 91 -7.48 -15.00 -5.72
C ILE A 91 -6.06 -14.94 -5.23
N SER A 92 -5.20 -14.15 -5.89
CA SER A 92 -3.87 -13.86 -5.37
C SER A 92 -3.76 -12.38 -4.99
N SER A 93 -3.19 -12.12 -3.80
CA SER A 93 -2.82 -10.78 -3.33
C SER A 93 -1.32 -10.61 -3.48
N SER A 94 -0.90 -9.80 -4.45
CA SER A 94 0.49 -9.78 -4.91
C SER A 94 1.11 -8.38 -4.85
N HIS A 95 2.28 -8.31 -4.26
CA HIS A 95 3.25 -7.23 -4.40
C HIS A 95 4.64 -7.79 -4.78
N ALA A 96 4.72 -9.11 -4.96
CA ALA A 96 5.92 -9.83 -5.39
C ALA A 96 5.56 -11.00 -6.33
N VAL A 97 5.38 -12.22 -5.81
CA VAL A 97 5.30 -13.46 -6.61
C VAL A 97 3.97 -14.20 -6.56
N ALA A 98 3.03 -13.84 -5.69
CA ALA A 98 1.77 -14.59 -5.52
C ALA A 98 1.00 -14.74 -6.84
N LYS A 99 1.07 -13.72 -7.73
CA LYS A 99 0.55 -13.78 -9.10
C LYS A 99 1.10 -14.95 -9.93
N GLY A 100 2.26 -15.46 -9.54
CA GLY A 100 2.99 -16.52 -10.25
C GLY A 100 2.55 -17.94 -9.89
N ILE A 101 1.53 -18.13 -9.06
CA ILE A 101 0.96 -19.47 -8.80
C ILE A 101 0.52 -20.13 -10.10
N LYS A 102 0.71 -21.44 -10.21
CA LYS A 102 0.22 -22.21 -11.35
C LYS A 102 -1.19 -22.68 -11.10
N THR A 103 -2.09 -22.32 -11.99
CA THR A 103 -3.48 -22.75 -12.01
C THR A 103 -3.75 -23.75 -13.15
N LYS A 104 -4.86 -24.46 -13.09
CA LYS A 104 -5.36 -25.36 -14.13
C LYS A 104 -6.49 -24.69 -14.90
N SER A 105 -6.87 -25.27 -16.03
CA SER A 105 -7.95 -24.74 -16.89
C SER A 105 -9.33 -24.67 -16.23
N ASN A 106 -9.55 -25.47 -15.17
CA ASN A 106 -10.76 -25.45 -14.36
C ASN A 106 -10.68 -24.49 -13.16
N GLN A 107 -9.67 -23.60 -13.11
CA GLN A 107 -9.42 -22.65 -12.02
C GLN A 107 -9.33 -21.23 -12.56
N LEU A 108 -10.24 -20.35 -12.14
CA LEU A 108 -10.21 -18.93 -12.48
C LEU A 108 -9.23 -18.20 -11.56
N HIS A 109 -8.19 -17.60 -12.12
CA HIS A 109 -7.19 -16.84 -11.35
C HIS A 109 -7.36 -15.33 -11.53
N ILE A 110 -7.70 -14.64 -10.46
CA ILE A 110 -7.76 -13.17 -10.37
C ILE A 110 -6.67 -12.71 -9.42
N SER A 111 -5.78 -11.83 -9.90
CA SER A 111 -4.68 -11.31 -9.09
C SER A 111 -4.91 -9.84 -8.72
N TYR A 112 -5.00 -9.55 -7.42
CA TYR A 112 -5.04 -8.21 -6.89
C TYR A 112 -3.60 -7.72 -6.63
N PHE A 113 -3.19 -6.68 -7.34
CA PHE A 113 -1.87 -6.06 -7.20
C PHE A 113 -1.92 -4.97 -6.13
N GLN A 114 -1.32 -5.28 -4.99
CA GLN A 114 -1.23 -4.39 -3.83
C GLN A 114 -0.26 -3.22 -4.05
N ALA A 115 0.65 -3.37 -5.02
CA ALA A 115 1.70 -2.44 -5.36
C ALA A 115 2.26 -2.78 -6.74
N ARG A 116 3.14 -1.93 -7.27
CA ARG A 116 4.06 -2.31 -8.36
C ARG A 116 4.90 -3.48 -7.90
N ASN A 117 4.70 -4.64 -8.55
CA ASN A 117 5.30 -5.87 -8.08
C ASN A 117 6.83 -5.84 -8.23
N PHE A 118 7.54 -6.33 -7.23
CA PHE A 118 9.01 -6.36 -7.22
C PHE A 118 9.67 -5.05 -7.64
N LYS A 119 9.16 -3.90 -7.22
CA LYS A 119 9.67 -2.59 -7.63
C LYS A 119 11.18 -2.42 -7.44
N TYR A 120 11.81 -3.16 -6.54
CA TYR A 120 13.26 -3.16 -6.36
C TYR A 120 14.05 -3.78 -7.53
N ILE A 121 13.46 -4.68 -8.34
CA ILE A 121 14.11 -5.15 -9.59
C ILE A 121 13.69 -4.32 -10.81
N TRP A 122 12.61 -3.53 -10.74
CA TRP A 122 12.13 -2.71 -11.83
C TRP A 122 12.52 -1.24 -11.64
N ASP A 123 11.89 -0.52 -10.76
CA ASP A 123 11.92 0.94 -10.68
C ASP A 123 12.95 1.47 -9.65
N GLU A 124 13.16 0.74 -8.55
CA GLU A 124 13.92 1.19 -7.40
C GLU A 124 15.30 0.51 -7.26
N GLN A 125 15.86 0.00 -8.37
CA GLN A 125 17.15 -0.72 -8.37
C GLN A 125 18.28 0.07 -7.72
N ALA A 126 18.37 1.37 -7.99
CA ALA A 126 19.42 2.23 -7.44
C ALA A 126 19.33 2.34 -5.91
N LEU A 127 18.09 2.39 -5.38
CA LEU A 127 17.84 2.47 -3.95
C LEU A 127 18.24 1.19 -3.21
N TYR A 128 17.95 0.02 -3.81
CA TYR A 128 18.17 -1.27 -3.14
C TYR A 128 19.56 -1.86 -3.40
N PHE A 129 20.12 -1.68 -4.58
CA PHE A 129 21.38 -2.31 -4.96
C PHE A 129 22.57 -1.33 -4.99
N GLY A 130 22.31 -0.01 -4.99
CA GLY A 130 23.35 1.01 -4.95
C GLY A 130 24.45 0.76 -6.00
N LYS A 131 25.72 0.78 -5.55
CA LYS A 131 26.89 0.55 -6.40
C LYS A 131 27.00 -0.88 -6.95
N LEU A 132 26.34 -1.86 -6.32
CA LEU A 132 26.37 -3.27 -6.76
C LEU A 132 25.44 -3.53 -7.95
N ARG A 133 24.58 -2.55 -8.34
CA ARG A 133 23.62 -2.68 -9.44
C ARG A 133 24.28 -3.23 -10.73
N GLY A 134 25.45 -2.69 -11.13
CA GLY A 134 26.12 -3.13 -12.36
C GLY A 134 26.52 -4.61 -12.33
N VAL A 135 27.05 -5.08 -11.22
CA VAL A 135 27.47 -6.48 -11.04
C VAL A 135 26.24 -7.41 -10.97
N LEU A 136 25.17 -6.95 -10.37
CA LEU A 136 23.94 -7.73 -10.20
C LEU A 136 23.01 -7.67 -11.43
N GLN A 137 23.32 -6.88 -12.45
CA GLN A 137 22.46 -6.70 -13.63
C GLN A 137 22.02 -7.99 -14.32
N PRO A 138 22.90 -9.03 -14.51
CA PRO A 138 22.46 -10.30 -15.10
C PRO A 138 21.41 -11.02 -14.25
N LEU A 139 21.56 -11.01 -12.92
CA LEU A 139 20.57 -11.57 -11.99
C LEU A 139 19.27 -10.77 -12.05
N ILE A 140 19.34 -9.45 -12.01
CA ILE A 140 18.16 -8.56 -12.08
C ILE A 140 17.40 -8.83 -13.38
N SER A 141 18.09 -8.90 -14.53
CA SER A 141 17.46 -9.18 -15.82
C SER A 141 16.82 -10.58 -15.88
N TYR A 142 17.45 -11.57 -15.26
CA TYR A 142 16.86 -12.91 -15.12
C TYR A 142 15.57 -12.85 -14.28
N LEU A 143 15.58 -12.16 -13.14
CA LEU A 143 14.42 -12.00 -12.27
C LEU A 143 13.31 -11.23 -12.96
N GLN A 144 13.62 -10.17 -13.70
CA GLN A 144 12.64 -9.43 -14.51
C GLN A 144 11.93 -10.32 -15.54
N LYS A 145 12.69 -11.16 -16.25
CA LYS A 145 12.12 -12.12 -17.22
C LYS A 145 11.17 -13.12 -16.53
N LYS A 146 11.55 -13.61 -15.35
CA LYS A 146 10.71 -14.53 -14.56
C LYS A 146 9.45 -13.84 -14.06
N ASP A 147 9.58 -12.64 -13.55
CA ASP A 147 8.48 -11.83 -13.03
C ASP A 147 7.47 -11.48 -14.14
N TYR A 148 7.98 -11.05 -15.31
CA TYR A 148 7.15 -10.82 -16.50
C TYR A 148 6.35 -12.07 -16.89
N ALA A 149 7.02 -13.23 -16.97
CA ALA A 149 6.36 -14.49 -17.32
C ALA A 149 5.29 -14.89 -16.29
N GLN A 150 5.53 -14.64 -15.02
CA GLN A 150 4.55 -14.89 -13.96
C GLN A 150 3.36 -13.94 -14.00
N ALA A 151 3.58 -12.70 -14.42
CA ALA A 151 2.49 -11.73 -14.58
C ALA A 151 1.53 -12.05 -15.75
N GLN A 152 1.92 -12.98 -16.65
CA GLN A 152 1.05 -13.46 -17.71
C GLN A 152 0.07 -14.57 -17.27
N ARG A 153 0.23 -15.13 -16.06
CA ARG A 153 -0.56 -16.28 -15.57
C ARG A 153 -1.97 -15.94 -15.11
N PRO A 154 -2.21 -14.86 -14.35
CA PRO A 154 -3.57 -14.53 -13.95
C PRO A 154 -4.48 -14.34 -15.18
N ASP A 155 -5.68 -14.86 -15.14
CA ASP A 155 -6.71 -14.60 -16.16
C ASP A 155 -7.05 -13.10 -16.14
N TYR A 156 -7.16 -12.53 -14.94
CA TYR A 156 -7.46 -11.13 -14.72
C TYR A 156 -6.55 -10.49 -13.67
N ILE A 157 -6.21 -9.22 -13.88
CA ILE A 157 -5.43 -8.41 -12.93
C ILE A 157 -6.29 -7.24 -12.44
N ILE A 158 -6.26 -7.00 -11.14
CA ILE A 158 -6.82 -5.82 -10.50
C ILE A 158 -5.66 -5.01 -9.93
N SER A 159 -5.61 -3.73 -10.22
CA SER A 159 -4.62 -2.78 -9.69
C SER A 159 -5.23 -1.94 -8.58
N ASN A 160 -4.45 -1.65 -7.53
CA ASN A 160 -4.90 -0.85 -6.40
C ASN A 160 -5.02 0.66 -6.67
N SER A 161 -4.58 1.11 -7.85
CA SER A 161 -4.59 2.52 -8.28
C SER A 161 -4.40 2.63 -9.79
N PHE A 162 -4.73 3.75 -10.39
CA PHE A 162 -4.38 4.05 -11.79
C PHE A 162 -2.86 4.13 -11.98
N TYR A 163 -2.14 4.57 -10.97
CA TYR A 163 -0.68 4.57 -10.98
C TYR A 163 -0.11 3.16 -11.17
N VAL A 164 -0.62 2.17 -10.43
CA VAL A 164 -0.23 0.76 -10.60
C VAL A 164 -0.78 0.18 -11.91
N GLN A 165 -1.98 0.54 -12.34
CA GLN A 165 -2.55 0.12 -13.62
C GLN A 165 -1.66 0.52 -14.80
N ASN A 166 -1.22 1.78 -14.85
CA ASN A 166 -0.33 2.28 -15.89
C ASN A 166 1.01 1.52 -15.88
N TRP A 167 1.57 1.29 -14.70
CA TRP A 167 2.78 0.49 -14.54
C TRP A 167 2.60 -0.96 -15.03
N VAL A 168 1.48 -1.60 -14.73
CA VAL A 168 1.14 -2.96 -15.22
C VAL A 168 1.08 -2.97 -16.74
N LYS A 169 0.50 -1.94 -17.35
CA LYS A 169 0.42 -1.81 -18.80
C LYS A 169 1.79 -1.61 -19.44
N GLU A 170 2.63 -0.76 -18.85
CA GLU A 170 3.97 -0.44 -19.36
C GLU A 170 4.95 -1.60 -19.18
N VAL A 171 4.95 -2.26 -18.01
CA VAL A 171 5.95 -3.25 -17.64
C VAL A 171 5.54 -4.68 -18.03
N TYR A 172 4.27 -5.03 -17.83
CA TYR A 172 3.78 -6.39 -18.11
C TYR A 172 2.99 -6.51 -19.41
N HIS A 173 2.70 -5.39 -20.07
CA HIS A 173 1.86 -5.33 -21.28
C HIS A 173 0.51 -6.02 -21.06
N ARG A 174 -0.08 -5.85 -19.89
CA ARG A 174 -1.36 -6.41 -19.48
C ARG A 174 -2.33 -5.28 -19.13
N ASP A 175 -3.60 -5.49 -19.47
CA ASP A 175 -4.68 -4.65 -18.94
C ASP A 175 -5.04 -5.10 -17.52
N SER A 176 -5.51 -4.15 -16.71
CA SER A 176 -6.03 -4.41 -15.38
C SER A 176 -7.19 -3.46 -15.06
N GLU A 177 -8.07 -3.86 -14.14
CA GLU A 177 -9.14 -3.01 -13.60
C GLU A 177 -8.65 -2.32 -12.33
N VAL A 178 -9.11 -1.09 -12.06
CA VAL A 178 -8.76 -0.39 -10.82
C VAL A 178 -9.83 -0.58 -9.76
N ILE A 179 -9.45 -1.21 -8.65
CA ILE A 179 -10.24 -1.26 -7.43
C ILE A 179 -9.36 -0.79 -6.29
N TYR A 180 -9.62 0.41 -5.78
CA TYR A 180 -8.86 1.00 -4.69
C TYR A 180 -8.90 0.13 -3.43
N PRO A 181 -7.80 0.06 -2.65
CA PRO A 181 -7.73 -0.77 -1.46
C PRO A 181 -8.65 -0.23 -0.35
N PRO A 182 -9.09 -1.11 0.57
CA PRO A 182 -9.92 -0.69 1.69
C PRO A 182 -9.09 0.16 2.66
N VAL A 183 -9.56 1.36 2.95
CA VAL A 183 -9.04 2.20 4.03
C VAL A 183 -9.94 2.04 5.25
N ASP A 184 -9.32 1.83 6.40
CA ASP A 184 -10.01 1.74 7.68
C ASP A 184 -10.41 3.15 8.13
N LEU A 185 -11.63 3.57 7.78
CA LEU A 185 -12.15 4.89 8.09
C LEU A 185 -12.87 4.95 9.44
N ASP A 186 -13.12 3.82 10.08
CA ASP A 186 -13.80 3.74 11.37
C ASP A 186 -12.95 4.34 12.50
N ASN A 187 -11.63 4.15 12.41
CA ASN A 187 -10.69 4.72 13.36
C ASN A 187 -10.28 6.16 13.03
N PHE A 188 -10.71 6.71 11.89
CA PHE A 188 -10.42 8.06 11.43
C PHE A 188 -11.72 8.83 11.17
N GLN A 189 -12.17 9.54 12.18
CA GLN A 189 -13.46 10.23 12.15
C GLN A 189 -13.30 11.74 12.27
N LEU A 190 -14.18 12.46 11.58
CA LEU A 190 -14.26 13.90 11.68
C LEU A 190 -14.72 14.31 13.08
N GLU A 191 -13.93 15.11 13.77
CA GLU A 191 -14.35 15.82 14.98
C GLU A 191 -15.04 17.13 14.57
N VAL A 192 -16.35 17.15 14.59
CA VAL A 192 -17.20 18.27 14.09
C VAL A 192 -16.88 19.62 14.74
N ASN A 193 -16.33 19.62 15.97
CA ASN A 193 -16.00 20.84 16.73
C ASN A 193 -14.48 20.97 16.98
N ALA A 194 -13.63 20.23 16.27
CA ALA A 194 -12.19 20.35 16.48
C ALA A 194 -11.69 21.73 16.03
N ASN A 195 -11.28 22.53 16.97
CA ASN A 195 -10.49 23.72 16.65
C ASN A 195 -9.14 23.27 16.08
N ARG A 196 -8.92 23.52 14.81
CA ARG A 196 -7.61 23.20 14.19
C ARG A 196 -6.53 24.06 14.85
N GLU A 197 -5.48 23.37 15.25
CA GLU A 197 -4.29 23.97 15.83
C GLU A 197 -3.29 24.37 14.76
N ASP A 198 -2.40 25.30 15.05
CA ASP A 198 -1.42 25.82 14.10
C ASP A 198 -0.19 24.89 14.01
N TYR A 199 -0.41 23.65 13.55
CA TYR A 199 0.65 22.72 13.20
C TYR A 199 0.25 21.85 11.99
N TYR A 200 1.25 21.32 11.31
CA TYR A 200 1.11 20.30 10.28
C TYR A 200 1.48 18.94 10.84
N VAL A 201 0.93 17.87 10.25
CA VAL A 201 1.22 16.50 10.66
C VAL A 201 1.63 15.66 9.46
N THR A 202 2.48 14.68 9.69
CA THR A 202 2.80 13.62 8.73
C THR A 202 2.94 12.29 9.47
N VAL A 203 2.48 11.20 8.84
CA VAL A 203 2.42 9.87 9.47
C VAL A 203 3.06 8.82 8.56
N GLY A 204 3.89 7.94 9.14
CA GLY A 204 4.36 6.78 8.41
C GLY A 204 5.67 6.19 8.92
N ARG A 205 6.07 5.07 8.31
CA ARG A 205 7.39 4.48 8.56
C ARG A 205 8.48 5.42 8.07
N LEU A 206 9.45 5.74 8.90
CA LEU A 206 10.54 6.65 8.56
C LEU A 206 11.62 5.88 7.76
N VAL A 207 11.34 5.75 6.45
CA VAL A 207 12.18 5.02 5.48
C VAL A 207 12.51 5.92 4.27
N PRO A 208 13.63 5.70 3.56
CA PRO A 208 14.15 6.61 2.54
C PRO A 208 13.16 7.00 1.44
N TYR A 209 12.37 6.05 0.92
CA TYR A 209 11.46 6.33 -0.20
C TYR A 209 10.27 7.25 0.17
N LYS A 210 9.95 7.38 1.47
CA LYS A 210 8.89 8.30 1.93
C LYS A 210 9.33 9.75 2.03
N ARG A 211 10.63 10.04 1.86
CA ARG A 211 11.20 11.37 1.73
C ARG A 211 10.87 12.33 2.88
N PHE A 212 10.90 11.84 4.13
CA PHE A 212 10.76 12.69 5.32
C PHE A 212 11.89 13.71 5.45
N ASP A 213 13.03 13.48 4.81
CA ASP A 213 14.14 14.43 4.67
C ASP A 213 13.68 15.76 4.07
N ILE A 214 12.92 15.72 2.97
CA ILE A 214 12.38 16.92 2.31
C ILE A 214 11.40 17.65 3.22
N ILE A 215 10.54 16.91 3.94
CA ILE A 215 9.58 17.51 4.88
C ILE A 215 10.33 18.27 5.99
N VAL A 216 11.30 17.59 6.63
CA VAL A 216 12.11 18.22 7.70
C VAL A 216 12.87 19.44 7.20
N GLU A 217 13.49 19.38 6.01
CA GLU A 217 14.19 20.54 5.43
C GLU A 217 13.25 21.71 5.12
N ALA A 218 12.04 21.45 4.59
CA ALA A 218 11.06 22.46 4.30
C ALA A 218 10.56 23.18 5.57
N PHE A 219 10.24 22.41 6.62
CA PHE A 219 9.78 22.95 7.89
C PHE A 219 10.89 23.62 8.69
N ASN A 220 12.13 23.18 8.57
CA ASN A 220 13.30 23.90 9.09
C ASN A 220 13.46 25.28 8.46
N ALA A 221 13.17 25.40 7.17
CA ALA A 221 13.28 26.68 6.44
C ALA A 221 12.12 27.63 6.75
N SER A 222 10.88 27.09 6.81
CA SER A 222 9.68 27.91 7.07
C SER A 222 9.47 28.27 8.54
N GLY A 223 10.03 27.49 9.48
CA GLY A 223 9.80 27.66 10.92
C GLY A 223 8.40 27.24 11.40
N LYS A 224 7.53 26.74 10.51
CA LYS A 224 6.19 26.26 10.84
C LYS A 224 6.26 25.01 11.73
N LYS A 225 5.26 24.83 12.61
CA LYS A 225 5.21 23.66 13.50
C LYS A 225 4.86 22.39 12.73
N LEU A 226 5.60 21.32 13.00
CA LEU A 226 5.39 20.00 12.39
C LEU A 226 5.44 18.90 13.45
N ILE A 227 4.48 17.98 13.36
CA ILE A 227 4.47 16.74 14.13
C ILE A 227 4.71 15.58 13.16
N ILE A 228 5.74 14.76 13.45
CA ILE A 228 6.09 13.56 12.70
C ILE A 228 5.74 12.35 13.55
N ILE A 229 4.77 11.56 13.09
CA ILE A 229 4.29 10.35 13.77
C ILE A 229 4.83 9.12 13.05
N GLY A 230 5.56 8.29 13.77
CA GLY A 230 6.09 7.04 13.26
C GLY A 230 7.51 6.75 13.69
N ASP A 231 7.99 5.57 13.29
CA ASP A 231 9.33 5.07 13.57
C ASP A 231 9.96 4.47 12.31
N GLY A 232 11.26 4.28 12.32
CA GLY A 232 11.98 3.67 11.21
C GLY A 232 13.47 3.95 11.19
N VAL A 233 14.15 3.38 10.20
CA VAL A 233 15.62 3.43 10.10
C VAL A 233 16.19 4.85 9.94
N GLU A 234 15.38 5.80 9.47
CA GLU A 234 15.77 7.19 9.29
C GLU A 234 15.54 8.08 10.54
N LEU A 235 14.86 7.59 11.59
CA LEU A 235 14.46 8.39 12.74
C LEU A 235 15.63 9.21 13.34
N LYS A 236 16.73 8.55 13.67
CA LYS A 236 17.90 9.21 14.29
C LYS A 236 18.52 10.28 13.38
N LYS A 237 18.55 10.06 12.07
CA LYS A 237 19.05 11.00 11.08
C LYS A 237 18.14 12.21 10.98
N LEU A 238 16.82 11.99 10.90
CA LEU A 238 15.82 13.04 10.81
C LEU A 238 15.78 13.92 12.08
N GLN A 239 15.88 13.30 13.26
CA GLN A 239 15.96 14.03 14.54
C GLN A 239 17.20 14.94 14.62
N LYS A 240 18.36 14.49 14.09
CA LYS A 240 19.57 15.32 14.03
C LYS A 240 19.44 16.50 13.07
N LEU A 241 18.64 16.35 12.01
CA LEU A 241 18.40 17.40 11.02
C LEU A 241 17.36 18.41 11.49
N ALA A 242 16.41 18.00 12.31
CA ALA A 242 15.24 18.77 12.71
C ALA A 242 15.60 19.93 13.66
N LYS A 243 14.95 21.08 13.48
CA LYS A 243 14.97 22.21 14.40
C LYS A 243 13.85 22.09 15.46
N LYS A 244 13.80 23.05 16.40
CA LYS A 244 12.89 23.04 17.57
C LYS A 244 11.39 23.06 17.22
N ASN A 245 11.02 23.47 16.01
CA ASN A 245 9.64 23.53 15.52
C ASN A 245 9.13 22.17 15.03
N ILE A 246 9.95 21.13 15.01
CA ILE A 246 9.60 19.78 14.55
C ILE A 246 9.63 18.81 15.72
N HIS A 247 8.50 18.17 15.98
CA HIS A 247 8.33 17.21 17.06
C HIS A 247 8.14 15.78 16.51
N PHE A 248 8.84 14.81 17.09
CA PHE A 248 8.72 13.37 16.77
C PHE A 248 8.03 12.65 17.92
N THR A 249 6.90 12.03 17.66
CA THR A 249 6.16 11.27 18.69
C THR A 249 6.65 9.84 18.85
N GLY A 250 7.32 9.29 17.82
CA GLY A 250 7.51 7.84 17.70
C GLY A 250 6.25 7.17 17.16
N TYR A 251 6.15 5.84 17.38
CA TYR A 251 4.98 5.05 16.99
C TYR A 251 3.79 5.36 17.91
N LEU A 252 2.62 5.55 17.32
CA LEU A 252 1.34 5.72 18.01
C LEU A 252 0.29 4.74 17.46
N GLN A 253 -0.76 4.48 18.24
CA GLN A 253 -1.92 3.70 17.80
C GLN A 253 -2.88 4.58 16.96
N SER A 254 -3.79 3.94 16.22
CA SER A 254 -4.68 4.63 15.28
C SER A 254 -5.53 5.72 15.95
N GLU A 255 -6.01 5.48 17.16
CA GLU A 255 -6.84 6.42 17.94
C GLU A 255 -6.06 7.69 18.30
N GLU A 256 -4.77 7.53 18.69
CA GLU A 256 -3.90 8.68 18.99
C GLU A 256 -3.54 9.44 17.71
N ILE A 257 -3.25 8.70 16.62
CA ILE A 257 -2.98 9.30 15.30
C ILE A 257 -4.18 10.13 14.84
N ASN A 258 -5.41 9.63 15.01
CA ASN A 258 -6.64 10.35 14.66
C ASN A 258 -6.71 11.72 15.37
N GLN A 259 -6.42 11.77 16.68
CA GLN A 259 -6.44 13.02 17.44
C GLN A 259 -5.48 14.08 16.88
N TYR A 260 -4.25 13.66 16.54
CA TYR A 260 -3.29 14.57 15.92
C TYR A 260 -3.72 15.02 14.52
N ILE A 261 -4.28 14.13 13.71
CA ILE A 261 -4.69 14.47 12.35
C ILE A 261 -5.89 15.41 12.36
N CYS A 262 -6.93 15.13 13.17
CA CYS A 262 -8.15 15.94 13.23
C CYS A 262 -7.87 17.39 13.64
N ARG A 263 -6.87 17.63 14.49
CA ARG A 263 -6.50 18.97 14.97
C ARG A 263 -5.46 19.68 14.11
N ALA A 264 -4.83 18.97 13.18
CA ALA A 264 -3.80 19.57 12.35
C ALA A 264 -4.38 20.57 11.34
N LYS A 265 -3.62 21.62 11.03
CA LYS A 265 -3.91 22.56 9.95
C LYS A 265 -3.91 21.89 8.57
N GLY A 266 -3.02 20.90 8.38
CA GLY A 266 -2.92 20.10 7.17
C GLY A 266 -2.02 18.90 7.36
N PHE A 267 -2.22 17.90 6.50
CA PHE A 267 -1.40 16.68 6.44
C PHE A 267 -0.37 16.80 5.31
N ILE A 268 0.88 16.43 5.56
CA ILE A 268 1.96 16.51 4.56
C ILE A 268 2.34 15.14 4.06
N HIS A 269 2.36 14.97 2.73
CA HIS A 269 2.77 13.74 2.06
C HIS A 269 3.70 14.02 0.89
N VAL A 270 4.93 13.49 0.94
CA VAL A 270 5.98 13.77 -0.07
C VAL A 270 6.46 12.52 -0.78
N GLY A 271 6.26 11.35 -0.16
CA GLY A 271 6.69 10.07 -0.72
C GLY A 271 5.89 9.66 -1.96
N ILE A 272 6.52 8.92 -2.87
CA ILE A 272 5.82 8.25 -3.98
C ILE A 272 5.32 6.91 -3.46
N GLU A 273 4.02 6.80 -3.26
CA GLU A 273 3.35 5.56 -2.86
C GLU A 273 2.41 5.07 -3.94
N ASP A 274 2.22 3.76 -4.02
CA ASP A 274 1.39 3.14 -5.05
C ASP A 274 -0.11 3.49 -4.89
N PHE A 275 -0.57 3.69 -3.64
CA PHE A 275 -1.89 4.24 -3.33
C PHE A 275 -1.82 5.40 -2.31
N GLY A 276 -1.17 5.17 -1.16
CA GLY A 276 -1.07 6.18 -0.10
C GLY A 276 -2.27 6.19 0.84
N ILE A 277 -2.29 5.25 1.80
CA ILE A 277 -3.38 5.12 2.78
C ILE A 277 -3.44 6.33 3.71
N ALA A 278 -2.31 6.81 4.23
CA ALA A 278 -2.28 7.89 5.21
C ALA A 278 -2.88 9.23 4.73
N PRO A 279 -2.71 9.68 3.48
CA PRO A 279 -3.45 10.81 2.93
C PRO A 279 -4.96 10.64 2.95
N VAL A 280 -5.47 9.42 2.73
CA VAL A 280 -6.91 9.11 2.77
C VAL A 280 -7.42 9.09 4.22
N GLU A 281 -6.66 8.50 5.15
CA GLU A 281 -6.95 8.55 6.59
C GLU A 281 -7.03 10.02 7.08
N ALA A 282 -6.13 10.89 6.62
CA ALA A 282 -6.18 12.31 6.94
C ALA A 282 -7.44 12.99 6.38
N GLN A 283 -7.82 12.69 5.15
CA GLN A 283 -9.05 13.21 4.56
C GLN A 283 -10.30 12.67 5.27
N ALA A 284 -10.28 11.46 5.81
CA ALA A 284 -11.37 10.92 6.62
C ALA A 284 -11.59 11.73 7.90
N CYS A 285 -10.54 12.31 8.47
CA CYS A 285 -10.61 13.29 9.58
C CYS A 285 -11.05 14.69 9.12
N GLY A 286 -11.39 14.89 7.85
CA GLY A 286 -11.65 16.21 7.27
C GLY A 286 -10.40 17.08 7.13
N THR A 287 -9.18 16.54 7.31
CA THR A 287 -7.94 17.29 7.26
C THR A 287 -7.42 17.37 5.83
N PRO A 288 -7.23 18.60 5.29
CA PRO A 288 -6.74 18.78 3.94
C PRO A 288 -5.27 18.34 3.81
N VAL A 289 -4.91 17.84 2.63
CA VAL A 289 -3.62 17.22 2.36
C VAL A 289 -2.76 18.08 1.44
N VAL A 290 -1.50 18.31 1.79
CA VAL A 290 -0.47 18.81 0.88
C VAL A 290 0.36 17.63 0.41
N ALA A 291 0.31 17.31 -0.89
CA ALA A 291 0.94 16.11 -1.41
C ALA A 291 1.76 16.33 -2.68
N TYR A 292 2.81 15.53 -2.84
CA TYR A 292 3.53 15.43 -4.11
C TYR A 292 2.66 14.78 -5.18
N ALA A 293 2.56 15.42 -6.36
CA ALA A 293 1.61 15.06 -7.44
C ALA A 293 2.01 13.79 -8.22
N VAL A 294 2.58 12.78 -7.55
CA VAL A 294 3.00 11.51 -8.16
C VAL A 294 2.54 10.33 -7.31
N GLY A 295 2.20 9.23 -7.97
CA GLY A 295 1.68 8.04 -7.31
C GLY A 295 0.21 8.17 -6.94
N GLY A 296 -0.24 7.37 -5.98
CA GLY A 296 -1.63 7.34 -5.56
C GLY A 296 -2.13 8.65 -4.94
N ALA A 297 -1.24 9.48 -4.38
CA ALA A 297 -1.64 10.78 -3.84
C ALA A 297 -2.26 11.69 -4.92
N LYS A 298 -1.82 11.60 -6.17
CA LYS A 298 -2.42 12.32 -7.31
C LYS A 298 -3.87 11.90 -7.61
N GLU A 299 -4.25 10.71 -7.19
CA GLU A 299 -5.60 10.15 -7.40
C GLU A 299 -6.51 10.40 -6.21
N THR A 300 -5.93 10.41 -5.00
CA THR A 300 -6.67 10.49 -3.75
C THR A 300 -6.82 11.91 -3.22
N VAL A 301 -6.05 12.89 -3.74
CA VAL A 301 -6.15 14.30 -3.38
C VAL A 301 -6.69 15.11 -4.57
N LEU A 302 -7.81 15.79 -4.37
CA LEU A 302 -8.39 16.71 -5.34
C LEU A 302 -7.81 18.11 -5.11
N ASP A 303 -6.97 18.59 -6.06
CA ASP A 303 -6.29 19.88 -5.95
C ASP A 303 -7.28 21.04 -5.77
N GLY A 304 -7.05 21.86 -4.75
CA GLY A 304 -7.92 22.97 -4.39
C GLY A 304 -9.23 22.61 -3.67
N ILE A 305 -9.56 21.29 -3.52
CA ILE A 305 -10.82 20.82 -2.89
C ILE A 305 -10.53 20.02 -1.63
N THR A 306 -9.73 18.96 -1.72
CA THR A 306 -9.38 18.14 -0.55
C THR A 306 -7.94 18.35 -0.09
N GLY A 307 -7.22 19.23 -0.77
CA GLY A 307 -5.85 19.57 -0.46
C GLY A 307 -5.17 20.34 -1.59
N LYS A 308 -3.85 20.36 -1.59
CA LYS A 308 -3.05 21.04 -2.60
C LYS A 308 -1.93 20.10 -3.08
N LEU A 309 -1.70 20.05 -4.39
CA LEU A 309 -0.66 19.24 -5.00
C LEU A 309 0.54 20.10 -5.42
N PHE A 310 1.77 19.54 -5.35
CA PHE A 310 2.98 20.17 -5.85
C PHE A 310 3.76 19.25 -6.77
N ASP A 311 4.49 19.80 -7.75
CA ASP A 311 5.00 19.06 -8.90
C ASP A 311 6.47 18.64 -8.81
N GLU A 312 7.27 19.25 -7.91
CA GLU A 312 8.67 18.90 -7.77
C GLU A 312 8.98 18.39 -6.37
N GLN A 313 9.57 17.19 -6.27
CA GLN A 313 9.88 16.54 -4.99
C GLN A 313 11.09 17.19 -4.29
N ASN A 314 10.94 18.46 -3.93
CA ASN A 314 11.94 19.25 -3.19
C ASN A 314 11.30 20.19 -2.17
N LYS A 315 12.12 20.70 -1.23
CA LYS A 315 11.67 21.57 -0.15
C LYS A 315 11.11 22.92 -0.62
N ASN A 316 11.60 23.45 -1.73
CA ASN A 316 11.17 24.77 -2.22
C ASN A 316 9.75 24.67 -2.79
N SER A 317 9.49 23.67 -3.64
CA SER A 317 8.17 23.40 -4.19
C SER A 317 7.15 23.08 -3.09
N LEU A 318 7.53 22.29 -2.07
CA LEU A 318 6.69 22.02 -0.90
C LEU A 318 6.34 23.31 -0.14
N ASN A 319 7.31 24.20 0.13
CA ASN A 319 7.05 25.45 0.84
C ASN A 319 6.20 26.44 0.05
N LEU A 320 6.39 26.51 -1.28
CA LEU A 320 5.52 27.31 -2.15
C LEU A 320 4.08 26.78 -2.12
N CYS A 321 3.92 25.45 -2.22
CA CYS A 321 2.61 24.82 -2.13
C CYS A 321 1.94 25.07 -0.77
N ILE A 322 2.66 25.00 0.35
CA ILE A 322 2.13 25.33 1.68
C ILE A 322 1.67 26.78 1.75
N ALA A 323 2.44 27.71 1.16
CA ALA A 323 2.06 29.14 1.13
C ALA A 323 0.78 29.39 0.30
N GLU A 324 0.55 28.64 -0.77
CA GLU A 324 -0.70 28.68 -1.54
C GLU A 324 -1.84 27.99 -0.79
N PHE A 325 -1.58 26.83 -0.21
CA PHE A 325 -2.53 26.07 0.61
C PHE A 325 -3.13 26.92 1.74
N GLU A 326 -2.30 27.76 2.40
CA GLU A 326 -2.75 28.62 3.49
C GLU A 326 -3.68 29.77 3.06
N LYS A 327 -3.79 30.04 1.76
CA LYS A 327 -4.73 31.02 1.20
C LYS A 327 -6.11 30.40 0.88
N LEU A 328 -6.20 29.06 0.89
CA LEU A 328 -7.41 28.34 0.56
C LEU A 328 -8.25 28.06 1.82
N THR A 329 -9.55 27.97 1.62
CA THR A 329 -10.48 27.50 2.64
C THR A 329 -10.97 26.11 2.23
N PHE A 330 -10.89 25.17 3.15
CA PHE A 330 -11.29 23.78 2.92
C PHE A 330 -12.49 23.43 3.78
N ASP A 331 -13.47 22.76 3.18
CA ASP A 331 -14.63 22.22 3.89
C ASP A 331 -14.31 20.80 4.39
N PRO A 332 -14.24 20.58 5.72
CA PRO A 332 -13.90 19.27 6.28
C PRO A 332 -14.90 18.18 5.91
N GLU A 333 -16.19 18.52 5.73
CA GLU A 333 -17.19 17.53 5.34
C GLU A 333 -16.99 17.08 3.89
N VAL A 334 -16.73 18.01 2.97
CA VAL A 334 -16.42 17.70 1.56
C VAL A 334 -15.20 16.81 1.47
N ILE A 335 -14.15 17.09 2.27
CA ILE A 335 -12.93 16.27 2.33
C ILE A 335 -13.25 14.86 2.80
N ARG A 336 -14.04 14.72 3.89
CA ARG A 336 -14.46 13.43 4.42
C ARG A 336 -15.29 12.64 3.41
N GLN A 337 -16.28 13.27 2.78
CA GLN A 337 -17.12 12.62 1.76
C GLN A 337 -16.29 12.08 0.60
N HIS A 338 -15.21 12.77 0.23
CA HIS A 338 -14.29 12.25 -0.75
C HIS A 338 -13.55 11.00 -0.26
N ALA A 339 -13.06 10.98 0.99
CA ALA A 339 -12.37 9.84 1.58
C ALA A 339 -13.25 8.59 1.68
N LEU A 340 -14.56 8.73 1.90
CA LEU A 340 -15.51 7.61 1.97
C LEU A 340 -15.56 6.77 0.68
N LYS A 341 -15.14 7.32 -0.47
CA LYS A 341 -15.01 6.56 -1.72
C LYS A 341 -13.99 5.42 -1.65
N PHE A 342 -13.09 5.47 -0.67
CA PHE A 342 -12.04 4.48 -0.44
C PHE A 342 -12.34 3.60 0.77
N SER A 343 -13.59 3.57 1.23
CA SER A 343 -14.01 2.77 2.37
C SER A 343 -13.93 1.27 2.10
N ARG A 344 -13.90 0.50 3.17
CA ARG A 344 -13.92 -0.96 3.11
C ARG A 344 -15.15 -1.49 2.38
N GLU A 345 -16.31 -0.92 2.62
CA GLU A 345 -17.58 -1.31 2.00
C GLU A 345 -17.55 -1.14 0.49
N ASN A 346 -17.01 0.00 0.02
CA ASN A 346 -16.86 0.26 -1.41
C ASN A 346 -15.87 -0.73 -2.09
N PHE A 347 -14.77 -1.04 -1.41
CA PHE A 347 -13.84 -2.06 -1.88
C PHE A 347 -14.54 -3.42 -1.99
N GLU A 348 -15.21 -3.86 -0.93
CA GLU A 348 -15.87 -5.16 -0.86
C GLU A 348 -16.98 -5.29 -1.90
N GLN A 349 -17.78 -4.24 -2.09
CA GLN A 349 -18.84 -4.23 -3.10
C GLN A 349 -18.28 -4.35 -4.51
N LYS A 350 -17.23 -3.58 -4.84
CA LYS A 350 -16.58 -3.63 -6.16
C LYS A 350 -15.92 -4.98 -6.41
N MET A 351 -15.22 -5.54 -5.41
CA MET A 351 -14.59 -6.85 -5.53
C MET A 351 -15.61 -7.95 -5.74
N LYS A 352 -16.71 -7.96 -4.99
CA LYS A 352 -17.82 -8.92 -5.18
C LYS A 352 -18.40 -8.84 -6.60
N ALA A 353 -18.71 -7.63 -7.06
CA ALA A 353 -19.29 -7.40 -8.38
C ALA A 353 -18.34 -7.87 -9.50
N TYR A 354 -17.06 -7.49 -9.39
CA TYR A 354 -16.04 -7.86 -10.37
C TYR A 354 -15.84 -9.37 -10.47
N VAL A 355 -15.66 -10.04 -9.32
CA VAL A 355 -15.49 -11.49 -9.28
C VAL A 355 -16.72 -12.23 -9.80
N ALA A 356 -17.94 -11.76 -9.45
CA ALA A 356 -19.17 -12.34 -9.96
C ALA A 356 -19.29 -12.24 -11.49
N ASP A 357 -18.92 -11.07 -12.08
CA ASP A 357 -18.88 -10.89 -13.54
C ASP A 357 -17.91 -11.89 -14.19
N LYS A 358 -16.70 -12.05 -13.64
CA LYS A 358 -15.71 -12.98 -14.22
C LYS A 358 -16.11 -14.43 -14.06
N LEU A 359 -16.71 -14.79 -12.93
CA LEU A 359 -17.23 -16.15 -12.71
C LEU A 359 -18.39 -16.50 -13.64
N SER A 360 -19.25 -15.55 -13.99
CA SER A 360 -20.37 -15.79 -14.92
C SER A 360 -19.91 -16.13 -16.36
N ARG A 361 -18.68 -15.74 -16.70
CA ARG A 361 -18.04 -16.00 -18.01
C ARG A 361 -17.07 -17.20 -17.97
N PHE A 362 -16.80 -17.69 -16.78
CA PHE A 362 -15.92 -18.84 -16.57
C PHE A 362 -16.74 -20.12 -16.59
N GLY A 363 -16.75 -20.79 -17.73
CA GLY A 363 -17.58 -21.98 -18.03
C GLY A 363 -17.24 -23.22 -17.25
#